data_2abff21e4978a5b2ee9817c6a5d73d35
#
_entry.id   2abff21e4978a5b2ee9817c6a5d73d35
#
_cell.length_a   1.000
_cell.length_b   1.000
_cell.length_c   1.000
_cell.angle_alpha   90.00
_cell.angle_beta   90.00
_cell.angle_gamma   90.00
#
_symmetry.space_group_name_H-M   'P 1'
#
loop_
_entity.id
_entity.type
_entity.pdbx_description
1 polymer ?
#
loop_
_entity_poly.entity_id
_entity_poly.type
_entity_poly.pdbx_seq_one_letter_code
_entity_poly.pdbx_strand_id
1 'polypeptide(L)'
;LRENGYRTCIVGKWHLGGEPFNTARHHGFDDSIAANDHGNPGSYFHPYKGRWSIPTTKLKATWQVLPGGKNGEYLTDRLTDEAVTFVRENQRRPFLLYFSHYAVHTPLQAKKAMVEKYKSVPKEKRQGNPVYAAMVESVDQSVGRVMEELKALKLDKDTLVIFTSD
;
A
#
# COMPACT_ATOMS: atom_id res chain seq x y z
N LEU A 1 1.86 13.67 17.81
CA LEU A 1 0.43 13.48 17.48
C LEU A 1 -0.28 12.59 18.50
N ARG A 2 0.26 11.44 18.91
CA ARG A 2 -0.35 10.55 19.91
C ARG A 2 -0.62 11.26 21.23
N GLU A 3 0.31 12.05 21.74
CA GLU A 3 0.15 12.85 22.97
C GLU A 3 -0.97 13.89 22.86
N ASN A 4 -1.35 14.26 21.65
CA ASN A 4 -2.47 15.15 21.35
C ASN A 4 -3.76 14.39 20.95
N GLY A 5 -3.86 13.11 21.31
CA GLY A 5 -5.07 12.31 21.11
C GLY A 5 -5.30 11.74 19.71
N TYR A 6 -4.33 11.89 18.81
CA TYR A 6 -4.44 11.29 17.48
C TYR A 6 -4.26 9.77 17.53
N ARG A 7 -5.13 9.03 16.85
CA ARG A 7 -4.86 7.65 16.48
C ARG A 7 -3.98 7.62 15.23
N THR A 8 -2.89 6.88 15.27
CA THR A 8 -1.91 6.86 14.18
C THR A 8 -1.82 5.49 13.53
N CYS A 9 -1.89 5.43 12.22
CA CYS A 9 -1.78 4.20 11.45
C CYS A 9 -0.85 4.37 10.26
N ILE A 10 -0.02 3.37 10.02
CA ILE A 10 0.65 3.18 8.74
C ILE A 10 0.05 1.98 8.01
N VAL A 11 -0.28 2.17 6.74
CA VAL A 11 -0.71 1.11 5.84
C VAL A 11 0.24 1.07 4.64
N GLY A 12 0.94 -0.05 4.44
CA GLY A 12 1.82 -0.24 3.31
C GLY A 12 3.31 -0.19 3.66
N LYS A 13 4.14 0.31 2.74
CA LYS A 13 5.60 0.24 2.81
C LYS A 13 6.17 1.05 3.99
N TRP A 14 7.01 0.40 4.79
CA TRP A 14 7.83 1.04 5.82
C TRP A 14 9.30 1.17 5.38
N HIS A 15 10.03 0.08 5.22
CA HIS A 15 11.40 -0.01 4.72
C HIS A 15 12.43 0.85 5.49
N LEU A 16 12.15 1.16 6.75
CA LEU A 16 13.05 1.92 7.63
C LEU A 16 13.54 1.08 8.82
N GLY A 17 13.45 -0.22 8.70
CA GLY A 17 13.86 -1.19 9.70
C GLY A 17 12.75 -2.15 10.12
N GLY A 18 13.08 -3.08 11.02
CA GLY A 18 12.17 -4.14 11.46
C GLY A 18 12.37 -4.50 12.92
N GLU A 19 11.91 -5.67 13.29
CA GLU A 19 12.11 -6.20 14.64
C GLU A 19 13.63 -6.34 14.95
N PRO A 20 14.02 -6.20 16.22
CA PRO A 20 13.14 -5.93 17.36
C PRO A 20 12.94 -4.45 17.71
N PHE A 21 13.61 -3.47 17.05
CA PHE A 21 13.68 -2.09 17.56
C PHE A 21 13.23 -1.00 16.58
N ASN A 22 13.06 -1.31 15.30
CA ASN A 22 12.85 -0.32 14.25
C ASN A 22 11.58 -0.56 13.43
N THR A 23 10.54 -1.14 14.03
CA THR A 23 9.23 -1.23 13.38
C THR A 23 8.52 0.13 13.40
N ALA A 24 7.52 0.32 12.56
CA ALA A 24 6.72 1.52 12.55
C ALA A 24 6.08 1.83 13.94
N ARG A 25 5.75 0.79 14.71
CA ARG A 25 5.25 0.96 16.08
C ARG A 25 6.26 1.60 17.03
N HIS A 26 7.54 1.28 16.91
CA HIS A 26 8.60 1.93 17.68
C HIS A 26 8.78 3.41 17.32
N HIS A 27 8.33 3.80 16.11
CA HIS A 27 8.37 5.18 15.62
C HIS A 27 7.05 5.94 15.80
N GLY A 28 6.15 5.45 16.65
CA GLY A 28 4.97 6.18 17.10
C GLY A 28 3.67 5.89 16.36
N PHE A 29 3.61 4.85 15.53
CA PHE A 29 2.36 4.37 14.98
C PHE A 29 1.65 3.41 15.95
N ASP A 30 0.37 3.65 16.21
CA ASP A 30 -0.46 2.74 17.02
C ASP A 30 -0.78 1.47 16.24
N ASP A 31 -1.09 1.61 14.95
CA ASP A 31 -1.39 0.52 14.04
C ASP A 31 -0.37 0.46 12.89
N SER A 32 -0.01 -0.76 12.52
CA SER A 32 0.99 -1.03 11.49
C SER A 32 0.53 -2.19 10.64
N ILE A 33 0.13 -1.92 9.41
CA ILE A 33 -0.46 -2.87 8.48
C ILE A 33 0.45 -3.00 7.26
N ALA A 34 0.95 -4.21 6.99
CA ALA A 34 1.89 -4.51 5.91
C ALA A 34 3.20 -3.70 5.96
N ALA A 35 3.50 -3.03 7.08
CA ALA A 35 4.67 -2.19 7.24
C ALA A 35 5.82 -2.98 7.87
N ASN A 36 6.63 -3.60 7.03
CA ASN A 36 7.80 -4.38 7.42
C ASN A 36 9.11 -3.79 6.87
N ASP A 37 10.22 -4.47 7.10
CA ASP A 37 11.57 -4.08 6.68
C ASP A 37 11.83 -4.27 5.18
N HIS A 38 10.93 -4.91 4.44
CA HIS A 38 11.08 -5.10 3.00
C HIS A 38 10.57 -3.90 2.21
N GLY A 39 11.39 -3.45 1.23
CA GLY A 39 11.05 -2.31 0.39
C GLY A 39 10.08 -2.62 -0.75
N ASN A 40 9.79 -3.90 -0.99
CA ASN A 40 8.92 -4.36 -2.06
C ASN A 40 8.05 -5.53 -1.60
N PRO A 41 6.88 -5.74 -2.21
CA PRO A 41 6.16 -6.98 -2.03
C PRO A 41 6.81 -8.07 -2.89
N GLY A 42 6.84 -9.29 -2.41
CA GLY A 42 7.33 -10.39 -3.25
C GLY A 42 6.41 -10.70 -4.44
N SER A 43 5.14 -10.38 -4.28
CA SER A 43 4.10 -10.42 -5.30
C SER A 43 3.01 -9.42 -4.96
N TYR A 44 2.39 -8.80 -5.97
CA TYR A 44 1.18 -7.99 -5.81
C TYR A 44 -0.11 -8.82 -5.75
N PHE A 45 -0.02 -10.13 -5.94
CA PHE A 45 -1.16 -11.03 -5.77
C PHE A 45 -0.98 -11.91 -4.54
N HIS A 46 -2.09 -12.17 -3.85
CA HIS A 46 -2.10 -13.10 -2.72
C HIS A 46 -1.40 -14.42 -3.12
N PRO A 47 -0.52 -14.96 -2.25
CA PRO A 47 -0.27 -14.65 -0.85
C PRO A 47 0.78 -13.56 -0.58
N TYR A 48 1.12 -12.68 -1.52
CA TYR A 48 2.05 -11.54 -1.38
C TYR A 48 3.47 -11.95 -0.94
N LYS A 49 3.87 -13.17 -1.25
CA LYS A 49 5.15 -13.76 -0.82
C LYS A 49 6.27 -13.43 -1.77
N GLY A 50 7.43 -13.17 -1.22
CA GLY A 50 8.68 -13.04 -1.93
C GLY A 50 9.70 -14.10 -1.51
N ARG A 51 10.72 -14.27 -2.36
CA ARG A 51 11.88 -15.11 -2.10
C ARG A 51 13.14 -14.34 -2.44
N TRP A 52 14.10 -14.40 -1.57
CA TRP A 52 15.41 -13.81 -1.77
C TRP A 52 16.51 -14.79 -1.38
N SER A 53 17.57 -14.82 -2.16
CA SER A 53 18.75 -15.61 -1.84
C SER A 53 19.79 -14.70 -1.17
N ILE A 54 20.15 -15.00 0.06
CA ILE A 54 21.15 -14.24 0.79
C ILE A 54 22.51 -14.43 0.08
N PRO A 55 23.14 -13.38 -0.46
CA PRO A 55 24.33 -13.51 -1.32
C PRO A 55 25.50 -14.25 -0.64
N THR A 56 25.72 -14.03 0.64
CA THR A 56 26.84 -14.59 1.40
C THR A 56 26.65 -16.06 1.76
N THR A 57 25.45 -16.44 2.17
CA THR A 57 25.17 -17.80 2.69
C THR A 57 24.45 -18.70 1.69
N LYS A 58 23.92 -18.12 0.59
CA LYS A 58 23.04 -18.80 -0.38
C LYS A 58 21.75 -19.36 0.22
N LEU A 59 21.46 -19.05 1.48
CA LEU A 59 20.21 -19.39 2.10
C LEU A 59 19.04 -18.64 1.43
N LYS A 60 17.92 -19.33 1.31
CA LYS A 60 16.68 -18.72 0.75
C LYS A 60 15.86 -18.17 1.90
N ALA A 61 15.63 -16.88 1.89
CA ALA A 61 14.66 -16.23 2.76
C ALA A 61 13.33 -16.05 2.05
N THR A 62 12.25 -16.17 2.78
CA THR A 62 10.90 -15.87 2.30
C THR A 62 10.28 -14.83 3.21
N TRP A 63 9.54 -13.89 2.63
CA TRP A 63 8.76 -12.93 3.40
C TRP A 63 7.35 -12.80 2.84
N GLN A 64 6.48 -12.25 3.64
CA GLN A 64 5.10 -11.95 3.29
C GLN A 64 4.74 -10.59 3.87
N VAL A 65 4.28 -9.67 3.04
CA VAL A 65 4.01 -8.29 3.49
C VAL A 65 2.72 -8.19 4.31
N LEU A 66 1.76 -9.08 4.07
CA LEU A 66 0.50 -9.11 4.80
C LEU A 66 -0.01 -10.56 4.90
N PRO A 67 -0.37 -11.04 6.10
CA PRO A 67 -0.98 -12.35 6.27
C PRO A 67 -2.46 -12.35 5.83
N GLY A 68 -2.98 -13.53 5.56
CA GLY A 68 -4.37 -13.70 5.11
C GLY A 68 -4.61 -13.18 3.71
N GLY A 69 -5.86 -13.22 3.29
CA GLY A 69 -6.28 -12.81 1.95
C GLY A 69 -6.92 -13.93 1.16
N LYS A 70 -7.42 -13.59 -0.03
CA LYS A 70 -8.11 -14.51 -0.94
C LYS A 70 -7.29 -14.74 -2.20
N ASN A 71 -7.41 -15.91 -2.78
CA ASN A 71 -6.74 -16.20 -4.05
C ASN A 71 -7.15 -15.18 -5.14
N GLY A 72 -6.16 -14.62 -5.82
CA GLY A 72 -6.38 -13.56 -6.83
C GLY A 72 -6.53 -12.14 -6.28
N GLU A 73 -6.55 -11.95 -4.96
CA GLU A 73 -6.61 -10.62 -4.34
C GLU A 73 -5.35 -9.80 -4.67
N TYR A 74 -5.57 -8.53 -5.04
CA TYR A 74 -4.51 -7.62 -5.44
C TYR A 74 -4.08 -6.72 -4.27
N LEU A 75 -2.79 -6.63 -4.01
CA LEU A 75 -2.24 -5.99 -2.81
C LEU A 75 -2.67 -4.52 -2.67
N THR A 76 -2.65 -3.75 -3.76
CA THR A 76 -3.06 -2.33 -3.71
C THR A 76 -4.52 -2.20 -3.29
N ASP A 77 -5.41 -3.05 -3.81
CA ASP A 77 -6.83 -3.05 -3.44
C ASP A 77 -6.99 -3.44 -1.96
N ARG A 78 -6.29 -4.48 -1.50
CA ARG A 78 -6.32 -4.93 -0.13
C ARG A 78 -5.82 -3.87 0.86
N LEU A 79 -4.72 -3.20 0.57
CA LEU A 79 -4.21 -2.11 1.42
C LEU A 79 -5.16 -0.92 1.44
N THR A 80 -5.86 -0.67 0.33
CA THR A 80 -6.92 0.34 0.27
C THR A 80 -8.09 0.00 1.19
N ASP A 81 -8.50 -1.27 1.22
CA ASP A 81 -9.55 -1.75 2.13
C ASP A 81 -9.16 -1.52 3.60
N GLU A 82 -7.91 -1.80 3.96
CA GLU A 82 -7.39 -1.54 5.31
C GLU A 82 -7.38 -0.04 5.64
N ALA A 83 -6.94 0.81 4.71
CA ALA A 83 -6.93 2.26 4.87
C ALA A 83 -8.34 2.83 5.06
N VAL A 84 -9.30 2.41 4.23
CA VAL A 84 -10.71 2.80 4.34
C VAL A 84 -11.32 2.32 5.66
N THR A 85 -11.02 1.09 6.07
CA THR A 85 -11.47 0.55 7.36
C THR A 85 -10.95 1.38 8.53
N PHE A 86 -9.66 1.72 8.52
CA PHE A 86 -9.07 2.58 9.54
C PHE A 86 -9.77 3.94 9.63
N VAL A 87 -10.06 4.58 8.50
CA VAL A 87 -10.78 5.88 8.47
C VAL A 87 -12.18 5.74 9.09
N ARG A 88 -12.93 4.70 8.72
CA ARG A 88 -14.28 4.43 9.28
C ARG A 88 -14.27 4.24 10.78
N GLU A 89 -13.34 3.43 11.28
CA GLU A 89 -13.23 3.12 12.71
C GLU A 89 -12.80 4.33 13.55
N ASN A 90 -12.12 5.29 12.94
CA ASN A 90 -11.58 6.45 13.62
C ASN A 90 -12.29 7.78 13.30
N GLN A 91 -13.43 7.74 12.62
CA GLN A 91 -14.17 8.92 12.15
C GLN A 91 -14.61 9.91 13.24
N ARG A 92 -14.61 9.49 14.51
CA ARG A 92 -15.06 10.33 15.66
C ARG A 92 -13.92 10.90 16.50
N ARG A 93 -12.68 10.76 16.03
CA ARG A 93 -11.49 11.29 16.73
C ARG A 93 -10.43 11.71 15.73
N PRO A 94 -9.49 12.57 16.12
CA PRO A 94 -8.39 12.92 15.23
C PRO A 94 -7.54 11.68 14.92
N PHE A 95 -7.10 11.59 13.67
CA PHE A 95 -6.24 10.49 13.22
C PHE A 95 -5.16 10.97 12.26
N LEU A 96 -4.09 10.18 12.17
CA LEU A 96 -3.09 10.21 11.11
C LEU A 96 -3.13 8.87 10.39
N LEU A 97 -3.42 8.88 9.10
CA LEU A 97 -3.20 7.76 8.21
C LEU A 97 -2.00 8.06 7.32
N TYR A 98 -0.92 7.30 7.50
CA TYR A 98 0.22 7.29 6.57
C TYR A 98 0.05 6.11 5.63
N PHE A 99 -0.44 6.39 4.41
CA PHE A 99 -0.74 5.37 3.42
C PHE A 99 0.34 5.32 2.35
N SER A 100 1.36 4.50 2.57
CA SER A 100 2.51 4.34 1.68
C SER A 100 2.34 3.11 0.79
N HIS A 101 1.99 3.32 -0.47
CA HIS A 101 1.80 2.25 -1.43
C HIS A 101 3.12 1.53 -1.74
N TYR A 102 3.07 0.20 -1.94
CA TYR A 102 4.16 -0.54 -2.57
C TYR A 102 4.21 -0.30 -4.08
N ALA A 103 3.04 -0.09 -4.71
CA ALA A 103 2.95 0.26 -6.12
C ALA A 103 3.52 1.69 -6.32
N VAL A 104 4.33 1.86 -7.35
CA VAL A 104 4.53 0.97 -8.49
C VAL A 104 5.91 0.27 -8.50
N HIS A 105 6.43 -0.11 -7.37
CA HIS A 105 7.70 -0.83 -7.26
C HIS A 105 7.64 -2.21 -7.94
N THR A 106 8.77 -2.78 -8.31
CA THR A 106 8.87 -4.15 -8.82
C THR A 106 8.48 -5.19 -7.75
N PRO A 107 7.96 -6.37 -8.14
CA PRO A 107 7.73 -6.84 -9.53
C PRO A 107 6.57 -6.11 -10.20
N LEU A 108 6.68 -5.84 -11.52
CA LEU A 108 5.58 -5.23 -12.26
C LEU A 108 4.47 -6.25 -12.47
N GLN A 109 3.41 -6.11 -11.71
CA GLN A 109 2.24 -6.99 -11.73
C GLN A 109 0.97 -6.17 -11.55
N ALA A 110 -0.01 -6.35 -12.43
CA ALA A 110 -1.28 -5.66 -12.38
C ALA A 110 -2.45 -6.57 -12.77
N LYS A 111 -3.65 -6.15 -12.43
CA LYS A 111 -4.90 -6.86 -12.79
C LYS A 111 -5.01 -7.00 -14.31
N LYS A 112 -5.26 -8.21 -14.81
CA LYS A 112 -5.25 -8.52 -16.25
C LYS A 112 -6.12 -7.58 -17.07
N ALA A 113 -7.34 -7.29 -16.60
CA ALA A 113 -8.25 -6.41 -17.32
C ALA A 113 -7.68 -4.99 -17.51
N MET A 114 -6.99 -4.45 -16.50
CA MET A 114 -6.34 -3.14 -16.59
C MET A 114 -5.14 -3.17 -17.55
N VAL A 115 -4.36 -4.24 -17.54
CA VAL A 115 -3.26 -4.41 -18.49
C VAL A 115 -3.77 -4.45 -19.94
N GLU A 116 -4.85 -5.20 -20.20
CA GLU A 116 -5.46 -5.26 -21.54
C GLU A 116 -6.01 -3.90 -21.98
N LYS A 117 -6.61 -3.12 -21.07
CA LYS A 117 -7.02 -1.73 -21.33
C LYS A 117 -5.85 -0.90 -21.87
N TYR A 118 -4.69 -0.96 -21.22
CA TYR A 118 -3.53 -0.17 -21.65
C TYR A 118 -2.83 -0.76 -22.88
N LYS A 119 -2.91 -2.07 -23.12
CA LYS A 119 -2.42 -2.69 -24.37
C LYS A 119 -3.23 -2.26 -25.58
N SER A 120 -4.53 -1.99 -25.42
CA SER A 120 -5.39 -1.55 -26.52
C SER A 120 -5.08 -0.12 -27.00
N VAL A 121 -4.38 0.69 -26.20
CA VAL A 121 -3.90 2.00 -26.62
C VAL A 121 -2.77 1.81 -27.65
N PRO A 122 -2.82 2.45 -28.81
CA PRO A 122 -1.76 2.37 -29.82
C PRO A 122 -0.39 2.69 -29.25
N LYS A 123 0.64 1.95 -29.67
CA LYS A 123 1.99 2.01 -29.09
C LYS A 123 2.58 3.44 -29.09
N GLU A 124 2.32 4.18 -30.15
CA GLU A 124 2.76 5.57 -30.33
C GLU A 124 2.05 6.57 -29.43
N LYS A 125 0.92 6.18 -28.83
CA LYS A 125 0.15 7.00 -27.86
C LYS A 125 0.34 6.57 -26.41
N ARG A 126 1.07 5.48 -26.16
CA ARG A 126 1.36 4.98 -24.82
C ARG A 126 2.64 5.60 -24.27
N GLN A 127 2.60 5.95 -23.01
CA GLN A 127 3.81 6.25 -22.25
C GLN A 127 4.25 4.97 -21.53
N GLY A 128 5.21 4.23 -22.13
CA GLY A 128 5.86 3.11 -21.47
C GLY A 128 5.08 1.79 -21.41
N ASN A 129 5.31 1.06 -20.34
CA ASN A 129 4.84 -0.32 -20.15
C ASN A 129 3.37 -0.38 -19.74
N PRO A 130 2.50 -1.15 -20.43
CA PRO A 130 1.08 -1.29 -20.05
C PRO A 130 0.85 -1.84 -18.65
N VAL A 131 1.74 -2.69 -18.16
CA VAL A 131 1.63 -3.21 -16.78
C VAL A 131 1.91 -2.10 -15.76
N TYR A 132 2.92 -1.27 -16.01
CA TYR A 132 3.23 -0.12 -15.17
C TYR A 132 2.07 0.88 -15.15
N ALA A 133 1.51 1.22 -16.32
CA ALA A 133 0.36 2.11 -16.43
C ALA A 133 -0.87 1.56 -15.63
N ALA A 134 -1.11 0.26 -15.72
CA ALA A 134 -2.16 -0.40 -14.95
C ALA A 134 -1.91 -0.36 -13.43
N MET A 135 -0.65 -0.42 -12.99
CA MET A 135 -0.28 -0.23 -11.58
C MET A 135 -0.50 1.21 -11.12
N VAL A 136 -0.15 2.20 -11.94
CA VAL A 136 -0.41 3.62 -11.66
C VAL A 136 -1.92 3.86 -11.51
N GLU A 137 -2.74 3.34 -12.44
CA GLU A 137 -4.20 3.43 -12.34
C GLU A 137 -4.73 2.78 -11.05
N SER A 138 -4.12 1.68 -10.60
CA SER A 138 -4.52 1.05 -9.34
C SER A 138 -4.24 1.95 -8.13
N VAL A 139 -3.15 2.72 -8.15
CA VAL A 139 -2.87 3.72 -7.11
C VAL A 139 -3.86 4.88 -7.18
N ASP A 140 -4.17 5.37 -8.38
CA ASP A 140 -5.17 6.43 -8.58
C ASP A 140 -6.54 6.02 -8.04
N GLN A 141 -7.01 4.81 -8.38
CA GLN A 141 -8.25 4.25 -7.86
C GLN A 141 -8.22 4.10 -6.33
N SER A 142 -7.08 3.71 -5.78
CA SER A 142 -6.87 3.59 -4.33
C SER A 142 -7.04 4.94 -3.62
N VAL A 143 -6.37 5.97 -4.13
CA VAL A 143 -6.51 7.34 -3.61
C VAL A 143 -7.95 7.82 -3.74
N GLY A 144 -8.57 7.61 -4.91
CA GLY A 144 -9.98 7.95 -5.16
C GLY A 144 -10.91 7.34 -4.10
N ARG A 145 -10.74 6.05 -3.79
CA ARG A 145 -11.55 5.36 -2.78
C ARG A 145 -11.41 5.96 -1.37
N VAL A 146 -10.19 6.31 -0.95
CA VAL A 146 -9.96 6.98 0.35
C VAL A 146 -10.62 8.35 0.37
N MET A 147 -10.49 9.13 -0.72
CA MET A 147 -11.13 10.45 -0.84
C MET A 147 -12.66 10.36 -0.82
N GLU A 148 -13.23 9.38 -1.51
CA GLU A 148 -14.67 9.11 -1.51
C GLU A 148 -15.17 8.75 -0.10
N GLU A 149 -14.41 7.94 0.64
CA GLU A 149 -14.75 7.58 2.01
C GLU A 149 -14.72 8.80 2.95
N LEU A 150 -13.70 9.63 2.87
CA LEU A 150 -13.63 10.88 3.66
C LEU A 150 -14.85 11.77 3.38
N LYS A 151 -15.25 11.88 2.11
CA LYS A 151 -16.43 12.65 1.72
C LYS A 151 -17.73 12.03 2.22
N ALA A 152 -17.90 10.71 2.11
CA ALA A 152 -19.07 9.98 2.59
C ALA A 152 -19.26 10.15 4.10
N LEU A 153 -18.16 10.19 4.85
CA LEU A 153 -18.15 10.41 6.30
C LEU A 153 -18.18 11.90 6.68
N LYS A 154 -18.20 12.82 5.72
CA LYS A 154 -18.16 14.30 5.91
C LYS A 154 -16.90 14.78 6.63
N LEU A 155 -15.79 14.08 6.43
CA LEU A 155 -14.47 14.39 6.99
C LEU A 155 -13.58 15.20 6.03
N ASP A 156 -13.99 15.36 4.79
CA ASP A 156 -13.22 15.98 3.71
C ASP A 156 -12.86 17.45 3.98
N LYS A 157 -13.64 18.16 4.80
CA LYS A 157 -13.38 19.55 5.18
C LYS A 157 -12.46 19.70 6.39
N ASP A 158 -12.37 18.66 7.21
CA ASP A 158 -11.61 18.66 8.46
C ASP A 158 -10.36 17.76 8.39
N THR A 159 -10.05 17.24 7.20
CA THR A 159 -8.89 16.37 6.96
C THR A 159 -7.93 17.02 5.96
N LEU A 160 -6.70 17.28 6.40
CA LEU A 160 -5.61 17.64 5.49
C LEU A 160 -5.13 16.39 4.76
N VAL A 161 -5.23 16.40 3.44
CA VAL A 161 -4.71 15.32 2.58
C VAL A 161 -3.45 15.80 1.87
N ILE A 162 -2.35 15.07 2.04
CA ILE A 162 -1.07 15.33 1.37
C ILE A 162 -0.77 14.16 0.45
N PHE A 163 -0.63 14.41 -0.84
CA PHE A 163 -0.16 13.44 -1.82
C PHE A 163 1.25 13.80 -2.26
N THR A 164 2.17 12.85 -2.15
CA THR A 164 3.57 13.04 -2.55
C THR A 164 4.15 11.75 -3.09
N SER A 165 5.29 11.84 -3.71
CA SER A 165 6.07 10.72 -4.23
C SER A 165 7.53 10.89 -3.82
N ASP A 166 8.25 9.80 -3.67
CA ASP A 166 9.69 9.74 -3.47
C ASP A 166 10.48 10.02 -4.77
#